data_4730ae04beef9c2bfcb2cb409f6059a3
#
_entry.id   4730ae04beef9c2bfcb2cb409f6059a3
#
_cell.length_a   1.000
_cell.length_b   1.000
_cell.length_c   1.000
_cell.angle_alpha   90.00
_cell.angle_beta   90.00
_cell.angle_gamma   90.00
#
_symmetry.space_group_name_H-M   'P 1'
#
loop_
_entity.id
_entity.type
_entity.pdbx_description
1 polymer ?
#
loop_
_entity_poly.entity_id
_entity_poly.type
_entity_poly.pdbx_seq_one_letter_code
_entity_poly.pdbx_strand_id
1 'polypeptide(L)'
;TWGDGTPVTTEDVKFTWEVGRHPMSGTNAREFYRANYALDVIDERTFTTHTDRRTFLYATRPTFILLPSHIERPIFEAAPAEYRRRNTYDSDPTNPGLYYGPYLISDVQRGSQITLTRNPHWHGKTPYFDEIVVRVLEKTTTLEANLLSGNIDMIAGELGMQVDQALAFEKRHGDDYAITYKSGSLYEHIDLRLDNPILADKRVRQALLYALDRQALVDQLFAGKQLVAHSPIPPEDVVHFEDIPRYEHSLEKAAELLEAAGWTLPDGSDIRVNAAGEPLMIEFNTTAGDKTRELTAQVLQAQWRLAGFDIRIRNETPRVLFSQSLSERKFTGMAMYAWSQAPEPVPRAIMHSTSIPRPENNFAGQNY
;
A
#
# COMPACT_ATOMS: atom_id res chain seq x y z
N THR A 1 10.18 -6.26 -28.39
CA THR A 1 11.25 -5.25 -28.56
C THR A 1 11.11 -4.18 -27.49
N TRP A 2 12.21 -3.57 -27.12
CA TRP A 2 12.25 -2.31 -26.40
C TRP A 2 11.80 -1.16 -27.31
N GLY A 3 11.50 -0.01 -26.74
CA GLY A 3 10.97 1.14 -27.49
C GLY A 3 11.98 1.81 -28.44
N ASP A 4 13.25 1.50 -28.32
CA ASP A 4 14.29 1.89 -29.27
C ASP A 4 14.47 0.89 -30.43
N GLY A 5 13.68 -0.20 -30.44
CA GLY A 5 13.73 -1.27 -31.43
C GLY A 5 14.68 -2.43 -31.08
N THR A 6 15.45 -2.34 -29.99
CA THR A 6 16.31 -3.42 -29.51
C THR A 6 15.46 -4.65 -29.11
N PRO A 7 15.82 -5.87 -29.53
CA PRO A 7 15.10 -7.07 -29.14
C PRO A 7 15.13 -7.28 -27.62
N VAL A 8 13.99 -7.66 -27.01
CA VAL A 8 13.96 -8.21 -25.66
C VAL A 8 14.43 -9.65 -25.72
N THR A 9 15.46 -9.99 -24.95
CA THR A 9 16.09 -11.30 -24.96
C THR A 9 16.27 -11.86 -23.54
N THR A 10 16.74 -13.09 -23.45
CA THR A 10 17.10 -13.73 -22.18
C THR A 10 18.27 -13.04 -21.48
N GLU A 11 19.06 -12.20 -22.16
CA GLU A 11 20.05 -11.34 -21.50
C GLU A 11 19.40 -10.30 -20.59
N ASP A 12 18.25 -9.74 -20.98
CA ASP A 12 17.48 -8.83 -20.13
C ASP A 12 16.92 -9.57 -18.92
N VAL A 13 16.44 -10.81 -19.11
CA VAL A 13 15.96 -11.68 -18.04
C VAL A 13 17.08 -11.97 -17.03
N LYS A 14 18.24 -12.38 -17.53
CA LYS A 14 19.42 -12.71 -16.73
C LYS A 14 19.91 -11.48 -15.97
N PHE A 15 20.05 -10.37 -16.63
CA PHE A 15 20.45 -9.10 -16.00
C PHE A 15 19.47 -8.68 -14.90
N THR A 16 18.15 -8.72 -15.17
CA THR A 16 17.12 -8.41 -14.15
C THR A 16 17.26 -9.31 -12.93
N TRP A 17 17.48 -10.61 -13.13
CA TRP A 17 17.66 -11.58 -12.07
C TRP A 17 18.96 -11.32 -11.28
N GLU A 18 20.07 -10.99 -11.94
CA GLU A 18 21.34 -10.61 -11.33
C GLU A 18 21.18 -9.39 -10.43
N VAL A 19 20.59 -8.30 -10.94
CA VAL A 19 20.31 -7.08 -10.18
C VAL A 19 19.39 -7.37 -8.99
N GLY A 20 18.33 -8.13 -9.19
CA GLY A 20 17.38 -8.47 -8.14
C GLY A 20 17.97 -9.27 -6.98
N ARG A 21 18.98 -10.09 -7.25
CA ARG A 21 19.71 -10.90 -6.23
C ARG A 21 20.86 -10.16 -5.58
N HIS A 22 21.37 -9.12 -6.20
CA HIS A 22 22.56 -8.43 -5.72
C HIS A 22 22.29 -7.74 -4.36
N PRO A 23 23.13 -7.93 -3.35
CA PRO A 23 22.89 -7.43 -1.99
C PRO A 23 22.82 -5.90 -1.91
N MET A 24 23.47 -5.21 -2.82
CA MET A 24 23.58 -3.74 -2.83
C MET A 24 22.64 -3.05 -3.82
N SER A 25 21.85 -3.77 -4.61
CA SER A 25 20.99 -3.17 -5.65
C SER A 25 19.85 -2.30 -5.10
N GLY A 26 19.51 -2.47 -3.83
CA GLY A 26 18.40 -1.72 -3.19
C GLY A 26 17.00 -2.16 -3.64
N THR A 27 16.85 -3.32 -4.28
CA THR A 27 15.54 -3.84 -4.68
C THR A 27 14.68 -4.21 -3.48
N ASN A 28 13.40 -3.87 -3.53
CA ASN A 28 12.40 -4.27 -2.52
C ASN A 28 11.95 -5.73 -2.70
N ALA A 29 12.13 -6.32 -3.89
CA ALA A 29 11.74 -7.70 -4.22
C ALA A 29 12.79 -8.76 -3.88
N ARG A 30 13.72 -8.47 -2.96
CA ARG A 30 14.86 -9.35 -2.64
C ARG A 30 14.45 -10.77 -2.27
N GLU A 31 13.37 -10.95 -1.51
CA GLU A 31 12.92 -12.30 -1.11
C GLU A 31 12.48 -13.11 -2.34
N PHE A 32 11.75 -12.49 -3.26
CA PHE A 32 11.35 -13.12 -4.52
C PHE A 32 12.55 -13.59 -5.33
N TYR A 33 13.55 -12.72 -5.52
CA TYR A 33 14.75 -13.07 -6.29
C TYR A 33 15.64 -14.09 -5.59
N ARG A 34 15.66 -14.12 -4.27
CA ARG A 34 16.37 -15.16 -3.50
C ARG A 34 15.69 -16.52 -3.61
N ALA A 35 14.36 -16.54 -3.55
CA ALA A 35 13.58 -17.77 -3.71
C ALA A 35 13.78 -18.39 -5.11
N ASN A 36 14.02 -17.57 -6.12
CA ASN A 36 14.41 -18.03 -7.46
C ASN A 36 15.94 -18.18 -7.51
N TYR A 37 16.43 -19.30 -6.97
CA TYR A 37 17.85 -19.50 -6.66
C TYR A 37 18.73 -19.75 -7.88
N ALA A 38 18.18 -20.19 -9.01
CA ALA A 38 18.92 -20.39 -10.25
C ALA A 38 18.08 -19.99 -11.47
N LEU A 39 18.78 -19.62 -12.55
CA LEU A 39 18.22 -19.27 -13.84
C LEU A 39 19.11 -19.89 -14.92
N ASP A 40 18.53 -20.76 -15.75
CA ASP A 40 19.20 -21.40 -16.89
C ASP A 40 18.69 -20.75 -18.18
N VAL A 41 19.60 -20.18 -18.95
CA VAL A 41 19.33 -19.67 -20.29
C VAL A 41 19.52 -20.80 -21.29
N ILE A 42 18.47 -21.12 -22.06
CA ILE A 42 18.48 -22.19 -23.07
C ILE A 42 18.82 -21.60 -24.44
N ASP A 43 18.18 -20.50 -24.79
CA ASP A 43 18.43 -19.72 -26.00
C ASP A 43 18.04 -18.25 -25.79
N GLU A 44 18.06 -17.42 -26.83
CA GLU A 44 17.75 -15.99 -26.76
C GLU A 44 16.32 -15.68 -26.28
N ARG A 45 15.41 -16.64 -26.25
CA ARG A 45 13.99 -16.47 -25.92
C ARG A 45 13.47 -17.44 -24.88
N THR A 46 14.28 -18.43 -24.53
CA THR A 46 13.87 -19.52 -23.63
C THR A 46 14.77 -19.60 -22.43
N PHE A 47 14.18 -19.60 -21.25
CA PHE A 47 14.90 -19.74 -19.99
C PHE A 47 14.07 -20.55 -18.98
N THR A 48 14.74 -21.09 -17.98
CA THR A 48 14.12 -21.77 -16.86
C THR A 48 14.55 -21.11 -15.55
N THR A 49 13.60 -20.84 -14.67
CA THR A 49 13.88 -20.41 -13.29
C THR A 49 13.65 -21.56 -12.33
N HIS A 50 14.54 -21.71 -11.34
CA HIS A 50 14.43 -22.68 -10.28
C HIS A 50 14.06 -22.00 -8.98
N THR A 51 13.03 -22.48 -8.30
CA THR A 51 12.55 -21.90 -7.04
C THR A 51 12.71 -22.88 -5.89
N ASP A 52 12.97 -22.38 -4.69
CA ASP A 52 13.17 -23.16 -3.46
C ASP A 52 11.88 -23.80 -2.93
N ARG A 53 10.73 -23.38 -3.44
CA ARG A 53 9.42 -23.88 -3.01
C ARG A 53 8.41 -23.89 -4.15
N ARG A 54 7.42 -24.76 -4.05
CA ARG A 54 6.26 -24.72 -4.93
C ARG A 54 5.42 -23.48 -4.57
N THR A 55 5.01 -22.72 -5.59
CA THR A 55 4.10 -21.60 -5.46
C THR A 55 3.07 -21.65 -6.58
N PHE A 56 1.81 -21.35 -6.26
CA PHE A 56 0.78 -21.26 -7.31
C PHE A 56 0.94 -19.98 -8.16
N LEU A 57 1.70 -19.00 -7.67
CA LEU A 57 2.07 -17.77 -8.40
C LEU A 57 3.13 -17.99 -9.48
N TYR A 58 3.45 -19.23 -9.83
CA TYR A 58 4.52 -19.53 -10.80
C TYR A 58 4.27 -18.92 -12.19
N ALA A 59 3.00 -18.74 -12.57
CA ALA A 59 2.61 -18.16 -13.85
C ALA A 59 2.41 -16.64 -13.80
N THR A 60 2.22 -16.07 -12.60
CA THR A 60 2.04 -14.64 -12.37
C THR A 60 3.22 -14.11 -11.57
N ARG A 61 4.10 -13.34 -12.19
CA ARG A 61 5.30 -12.81 -11.53
C ARG A 61 5.36 -11.29 -11.67
N PRO A 62 4.46 -10.55 -10.99
CA PRO A 62 4.32 -9.10 -11.18
C PRO A 62 5.57 -8.32 -10.75
N THR A 63 6.46 -8.94 -9.98
CA THR A 63 7.72 -8.32 -9.53
C THR A 63 8.90 -8.58 -10.48
N PHE A 64 8.73 -9.40 -11.50
CA PHE A 64 9.77 -9.68 -12.49
C PHE A 64 9.61 -8.77 -13.70
N ILE A 65 9.79 -7.46 -13.47
CA ILE A 65 9.78 -6.45 -14.53
C ILE A 65 11.18 -6.38 -15.14
N LEU A 66 11.28 -6.59 -16.45
CA LEU A 66 12.58 -6.63 -17.14
C LEU A 66 13.27 -5.26 -17.12
N LEU A 67 14.57 -5.31 -16.91
CA LEU A 67 15.49 -4.19 -17.08
C LEU A 67 16.19 -4.31 -18.44
N PRO A 68 16.35 -3.21 -19.20
CA PRO A 68 17.06 -3.23 -20.49
C PRO A 68 18.55 -3.41 -20.26
N SER A 69 19.05 -4.62 -20.51
CA SER A 69 20.45 -4.98 -20.26
C SER A 69 21.43 -4.14 -21.08
N HIS A 70 21.03 -3.78 -22.31
CA HIS A 70 21.85 -2.97 -23.22
C HIS A 70 22.06 -1.52 -22.72
N ILE A 71 21.20 -1.02 -21.84
CA ILE A 71 21.30 0.34 -21.23
C ILE A 71 21.83 0.23 -19.80
N GLU A 72 21.20 -0.60 -18.99
CA GLU A 72 21.36 -0.58 -17.53
C GLU A 72 22.55 -1.41 -17.03
N ARG A 73 23.00 -2.45 -17.76
CA ARG A 73 24.10 -3.30 -17.33
C ARG A 73 25.39 -2.52 -17.08
N PRO A 74 25.88 -1.65 -18.00
CA PRO A 74 27.11 -0.89 -17.75
C PRO A 74 27.02 0.02 -16.52
N ILE A 75 25.83 0.58 -16.25
CA ILE A 75 25.61 1.46 -15.10
C ILE A 75 25.64 0.66 -13.80
N PHE A 76 24.99 -0.50 -13.79
CA PHE A 76 24.96 -1.38 -12.65
C PHE A 76 26.36 -1.95 -12.31
N GLU A 77 27.08 -2.46 -13.30
CA GLU A 77 28.40 -3.05 -13.12
C GLU A 77 29.43 -2.03 -12.64
N ALA A 78 29.32 -0.77 -13.07
CA ALA A 78 30.21 0.30 -12.63
C ALA A 78 30.03 0.63 -11.13
N ALA A 79 28.82 0.60 -10.58
CA ALA A 79 28.56 0.97 -9.19
C ALA A 79 27.26 0.34 -8.66
N PRO A 80 27.22 -0.95 -8.31
CA PRO A 80 26.00 -1.64 -7.88
C PRO A 80 25.34 -1.01 -6.65
N ALA A 81 26.11 -0.47 -5.72
CA ALA A 81 25.59 0.18 -4.51
C ALA A 81 24.88 1.52 -4.77
N GLU A 82 25.23 2.18 -5.87
CA GLU A 82 24.68 3.47 -6.27
C GLU A 82 23.59 3.32 -7.34
N TYR A 83 23.40 2.13 -7.89
CA TYR A 83 22.53 1.86 -9.03
C TYR A 83 21.11 2.44 -8.85
N ARG A 84 20.53 2.30 -7.67
CA ARG A 84 19.21 2.85 -7.35
C ARG A 84 19.08 4.36 -7.63
N ARG A 85 20.17 5.11 -7.58
CA ARG A 85 20.20 6.57 -7.78
C ARG A 85 20.79 7.00 -9.12
N ARG A 86 21.39 6.05 -9.85
CA ARG A 86 22.14 6.33 -11.09
C ARG A 86 21.54 5.67 -12.32
N ASN A 87 20.49 4.86 -12.15
CA ASN A 87 19.80 4.21 -13.25
C ASN A 87 19.24 5.22 -14.25
N THR A 88 19.02 4.79 -15.48
CA THR A 88 18.54 5.68 -16.55
C THR A 88 17.09 6.09 -16.34
N TYR A 89 16.26 5.31 -15.64
CA TYR A 89 14.90 5.71 -15.30
C TYR A 89 14.83 7.00 -14.50
N ASP A 90 15.84 7.29 -13.66
CA ASP A 90 15.92 8.52 -12.87
C ASP A 90 16.66 9.64 -13.60
N SER A 91 17.73 9.30 -14.37
CA SER A 91 18.61 10.29 -15.02
C SER A 91 18.11 10.76 -16.38
N ASP A 92 17.52 9.86 -17.17
CA ASP A 92 16.94 10.13 -18.49
C ASP A 92 15.71 9.27 -18.74
N PRO A 93 14.57 9.55 -18.06
CA PRO A 93 13.34 8.78 -18.21
C PRO A 93 12.73 8.85 -19.61
N THR A 94 13.19 9.73 -20.49
CA THR A 94 12.69 9.86 -21.87
C THR A 94 13.38 8.92 -22.85
N ASN A 95 14.38 8.18 -22.40
CA ASN A 95 15.07 7.21 -23.24
C ASN A 95 14.10 6.07 -23.64
N PRO A 96 13.77 5.91 -24.95
CA PRO A 96 12.79 4.93 -25.38
C PRO A 96 13.19 3.48 -25.09
N GLY A 97 14.48 3.19 -25.01
CA GLY A 97 15.00 1.84 -24.70
C GLY A 97 14.70 1.34 -23.29
N LEU A 98 14.13 2.17 -22.41
CA LEU A 98 13.69 1.77 -21.07
C LEU A 98 12.34 1.05 -21.03
N TYR A 99 11.56 1.13 -22.12
CA TYR A 99 10.16 0.72 -22.12
C TYR A 99 9.88 -0.34 -23.19
N TYR A 100 9.05 -1.30 -22.86
CA TYR A 100 8.56 -2.33 -23.79
C TYR A 100 7.02 -2.45 -23.79
N GLY A 101 6.36 -1.49 -23.15
CA GLY A 101 4.90 -1.37 -23.10
C GLY A 101 4.31 -0.62 -24.29
N PRO A 102 2.98 -0.40 -24.30
CA PRO A 102 2.27 0.26 -25.39
C PRO A 102 2.58 1.77 -25.51
N TYR A 103 3.11 2.38 -24.46
CA TYR A 103 3.50 3.79 -24.42
C TYR A 103 4.93 3.97 -23.93
N LEU A 104 5.55 5.07 -24.37
CA LEU A 104 6.86 5.55 -23.94
C LEU A 104 6.70 6.91 -23.26
N ILE A 105 7.54 7.21 -22.27
CA ILE A 105 7.64 8.58 -21.76
C ILE A 105 8.39 9.43 -22.79
N SER A 106 7.73 10.44 -23.35
CA SER A 106 8.30 11.35 -24.34
C SER A 106 8.75 12.68 -23.77
N ASP A 107 8.14 13.13 -22.66
CA ASP A 107 8.50 14.36 -21.96
C ASP A 107 8.25 14.27 -20.46
N VAL A 108 9.10 14.89 -19.65
CA VAL A 108 8.96 14.99 -18.20
C VAL A 108 9.21 16.40 -17.73
N GLN A 109 8.15 17.08 -17.31
CA GLN A 109 8.23 18.37 -16.64
C GLN A 109 8.09 18.16 -15.13
N ARG A 110 9.21 18.10 -14.44
CA ARG A 110 9.26 17.75 -13.00
C ARG A 110 8.34 18.64 -12.16
N GLY A 111 7.47 18.00 -11.37
CA GLY A 111 6.48 18.68 -10.54
C GLY A 111 5.25 19.22 -11.29
N SER A 112 5.13 19.01 -12.60
CA SER A 112 4.03 19.51 -13.43
C SER A 112 3.33 18.38 -14.20
N GLN A 113 4.03 17.72 -15.13
CA GLN A 113 3.42 16.70 -15.97
C GLN A 113 4.43 15.68 -16.53
N ILE A 114 3.89 14.53 -16.94
CA ILE A 114 4.59 13.51 -17.72
C ILE A 114 3.76 13.27 -18.98
N THR A 115 4.40 13.30 -20.15
CA THR A 115 3.75 12.99 -21.42
C THR A 115 4.20 11.62 -21.90
N LEU A 116 3.22 10.78 -22.26
CA LEU A 116 3.42 9.47 -22.84
C LEU A 116 2.91 9.47 -24.28
N THR A 117 3.69 8.90 -25.20
CA THR A 117 3.33 8.71 -26.61
C THR A 117 3.34 7.23 -26.97
N ARG A 118 2.62 6.86 -28.03
CA ARG A 118 2.60 5.47 -28.50
C ARG A 118 3.99 4.93 -28.75
N ASN A 119 4.23 3.71 -28.30
CA ASN A 119 5.45 2.98 -28.65
C ASN A 119 5.33 2.42 -30.07
N PRO A 120 6.16 2.89 -31.04
CA PRO A 120 6.10 2.39 -32.43
C PRO A 120 6.50 0.92 -32.55
N HIS A 121 7.20 0.36 -31.56
CA HIS A 121 7.66 -1.02 -31.51
C HIS A 121 6.75 -1.93 -30.67
N TRP A 122 5.59 -1.42 -30.21
CA TRP A 122 4.63 -2.24 -29.49
C TRP A 122 4.03 -3.34 -30.38
N HIS A 123 4.09 -4.58 -29.93
CA HIS A 123 3.66 -5.76 -30.65
C HIS A 123 2.21 -6.19 -30.40
N GLY A 124 1.57 -5.57 -29.40
CA GLY A 124 0.18 -5.87 -29.03
C GLY A 124 -0.84 -5.05 -29.81
N LYS A 125 -2.07 -5.04 -29.33
CA LYS A 125 -3.13 -4.20 -29.91
C LYS A 125 -2.74 -2.73 -29.88
N THR A 126 -2.95 -2.03 -31.00
CA THR A 126 -2.68 -0.59 -31.11
C THR A 126 -3.34 0.19 -29.96
N PRO A 127 -2.59 0.99 -29.21
CA PRO A 127 -3.16 1.82 -28.15
C PRO A 127 -4.22 2.78 -28.68
N TYR A 128 -5.24 3.02 -27.89
CA TYR A 128 -6.37 3.85 -28.32
C TYR A 128 -5.99 5.33 -28.45
N PHE A 129 -5.28 5.86 -27.44
CA PHE A 129 -4.83 7.27 -27.44
C PHE A 129 -3.47 7.42 -28.11
N ASP A 130 -3.28 8.52 -28.84
CA ASP A 130 -1.98 8.89 -29.42
C ASP A 130 -1.02 9.37 -28.33
N GLU A 131 -1.56 10.10 -27.38
CA GLU A 131 -0.84 10.74 -26.28
C GLU A 131 -1.66 10.64 -24.99
N ILE A 132 -0.96 10.48 -23.88
CA ILE A 132 -1.52 10.56 -22.51
C ILE A 132 -0.67 11.54 -21.72
N VAL A 133 -1.30 12.59 -21.19
CA VAL A 133 -0.65 13.57 -20.33
C VAL A 133 -1.06 13.34 -18.88
N VAL A 134 -0.12 12.93 -18.06
CA VAL A 134 -0.32 12.77 -16.61
C VAL A 134 0.05 14.06 -15.91
N ARG A 135 -0.92 14.81 -15.40
CA ARG A 135 -0.70 16.07 -14.69
C ARG A 135 -0.58 15.85 -13.19
N VAL A 136 0.39 16.52 -12.58
CA VAL A 136 0.60 16.52 -11.12
C VAL A 136 -0.12 17.73 -10.52
N LEU A 137 -1.17 17.47 -9.75
CA LEU A 137 -1.97 18.50 -9.07
C LEU A 137 -1.95 18.20 -7.56
N GLU A 138 -1.33 19.08 -6.78
CA GLU A 138 -1.08 18.83 -5.36
C GLU A 138 -2.33 18.88 -4.46
N LYS A 139 -3.40 19.55 -4.94
CA LYS A 139 -4.62 19.76 -4.15
C LYS A 139 -5.84 19.18 -4.85
N THR A 140 -6.64 18.42 -4.13
CA THR A 140 -7.89 17.83 -4.65
C THR A 140 -8.91 18.87 -5.12
N THR A 141 -8.98 20.03 -4.49
CA THR A 141 -9.81 21.15 -4.97
C THR A 141 -9.37 21.66 -6.35
N THR A 142 -8.08 21.55 -6.65
CA THR A 142 -7.53 21.90 -7.97
C THR A 142 -7.86 20.83 -9.02
N LEU A 143 -7.93 19.55 -8.61
CA LEU A 143 -8.37 18.45 -9.49
C LEU A 143 -9.78 18.69 -10.01
N GLU A 144 -10.73 18.95 -9.12
CA GLU A 144 -12.12 19.20 -9.47
C GLU A 144 -12.25 20.39 -10.43
N ALA A 145 -11.59 21.52 -10.13
CA ALA A 145 -11.61 22.71 -10.98
C ALA A 145 -11.02 22.44 -12.37
N ASN A 146 -9.95 21.66 -12.48
CA ASN A 146 -9.36 21.31 -13.77
C ASN A 146 -10.24 20.33 -14.56
N LEU A 147 -10.92 19.41 -13.90
CA LEU A 147 -11.88 18.51 -14.56
C LEU A 147 -13.07 19.30 -15.13
N LEU A 148 -13.67 20.19 -14.34
CA LEU A 148 -14.81 21.01 -14.75
C LEU A 148 -14.45 22.01 -15.87
N SER A 149 -13.22 22.48 -15.92
CA SER A 149 -12.74 23.37 -16.99
C SER A 149 -12.28 22.65 -18.25
N GLY A 150 -12.26 21.30 -18.24
CA GLY A 150 -11.76 20.50 -19.36
C GLY A 150 -10.24 20.50 -19.51
N ASN A 151 -9.49 20.96 -18.51
CA ASN A 151 -8.03 20.90 -18.52
C ASN A 151 -7.46 19.49 -18.24
N ILE A 152 -8.29 18.62 -17.64
CA ILE A 152 -8.04 17.19 -17.49
C ILE A 152 -9.33 16.45 -17.88
N ASP A 153 -9.18 15.24 -18.42
CA ASP A 153 -10.28 14.41 -18.91
C ASP A 153 -10.69 13.34 -17.90
N MET A 154 -9.78 12.96 -17.00
CA MET A 154 -9.98 11.88 -16.04
C MET A 154 -9.19 12.12 -14.75
N ILE A 155 -9.82 11.78 -13.64
CA ILE A 155 -9.16 11.66 -12.34
C ILE A 155 -9.05 10.16 -12.03
N ALA A 156 -7.83 9.66 -11.86
CA ALA A 156 -7.59 8.25 -11.59
C ALA A 156 -7.52 7.99 -10.08
N GLY A 157 -8.34 7.05 -9.64
CA GLY A 157 -8.33 6.28 -8.40
C GLY A 157 -7.67 6.93 -7.17
N GLU A 158 -6.81 6.17 -6.58
CA GLU A 158 -6.26 6.37 -5.23
C GLU A 158 -5.39 7.61 -5.02
N LEU A 159 -4.84 8.16 -6.07
CA LEU A 159 -4.05 9.41 -6.04
C LEU A 159 -4.87 10.64 -6.45
N GLY A 160 -6.16 10.45 -6.67
CA GLY A 160 -7.09 11.49 -7.10
C GLY A 160 -7.99 12.00 -5.99
N MET A 161 -9.30 11.98 -6.23
CA MET A 161 -10.30 12.33 -5.22
C MET A 161 -10.44 11.22 -4.19
N GLN A 162 -10.54 11.60 -2.93
CA GLN A 162 -10.99 10.70 -1.86
C GLN A 162 -12.47 10.37 -2.04
N VAL A 163 -12.94 9.25 -1.43
CA VAL A 163 -14.32 8.77 -1.62
C VAL A 163 -15.36 9.82 -1.22
N ASP A 164 -15.17 10.51 -0.11
CA ASP A 164 -16.07 11.59 0.35
C ASP A 164 -16.16 12.74 -0.66
N GLN A 165 -15.04 13.11 -1.28
CA GLN A 165 -14.98 14.14 -2.32
C GLN A 165 -15.63 13.66 -3.62
N ALA A 166 -15.40 12.40 -4.02
CA ALA A 166 -16.04 11.80 -5.17
C ALA A 166 -17.57 11.73 -5.01
N LEU A 167 -18.07 11.38 -3.82
CA LEU A 167 -19.49 11.40 -3.48
C LEU A 167 -20.09 12.81 -3.55
N ALA A 168 -19.37 13.81 -3.02
CA ALA A 168 -19.79 15.19 -3.10
C ALA A 168 -19.79 15.72 -4.54
N PHE A 169 -18.84 15.28 -5.35
CA PHE A 169 -18.77 15.60 -6.78
C PHE A 169 -19.92 14.91 -7.55
N GLU A 170 -20.15 13.63 -7.34
CA GLU A 170 -21.23 12.84 -7.94
C GLU A 170 -22.60 13.49 -7.69
N LYS A 171 -22.85 13.95 -6.47
CA LYS A 171 -24.11 14.63 -6.12
C LYS A 171 -24.35 15.92 -6.90
N ARG A 172 -23.26 16.62 -7.31
CA ARG A 172 -23.34 17.90 -8.03
C ARG A 172 -23.27 17.77 -9.54
N HIS A 173 -22.55 16.74 -10.02
CA HIS A 173 -22.12 16.62 -11.42
C HIS A 173 -22.28 15.21 -11.99
N GLY A 174 -23.01 14.32 -11.31
CA GLY A 174 -23.17 12.91 -11.72
C GLY A 174 -23.91 12.75 -13.06
N ASP A 175 -24.69 13.74 -13.48
CA ASP A 175 -25.37 13.71 -14.78
C ASP A 175 -24.38 13.98 -15.95
N ASP A 176 -23.26 14.68 -15.70
CA ASP A 176 -22.28 15.08 -16.72
C ASP A 176 -21.02 14.20 -16.73
N TYR A 177 -20.78 13.48 -15.63
CA TYR A 177 -19.54 12.70 -15.45
C TYR A 177 -19.82 11.24 -15.03
N ALA A 178 -19.12 10.31 -15.66
CA ALA A 178 -19.14 8.91 -15.25
C ALA A 178 -18.23 8.69 -14.02
N ILE A 179 -18.83 8.31 -12.89
CA ILE A 179 -18.09 8.04 -11.65
C ILE A 179 -18.19 6.54 -11.36
N THR A 180 -17.05 5.89 -11.30
CA THR A 180 -16.97 4.45 -11.09
C THR A 180 -16.32 4.16 -9.73
N TYR A 181 -17.06 3.51 -8.85
CA TYR A 181 -16.54 2.96 -7.61
C TYR A 181 -16.19 1.49 -7.83
N LYS A 182 -14.99 1.12 -7.46
CA LYS A 182 -14.47 -0.23 -7.68
C LYS A 182 -13.65 -0.66 -6.48
N SER A 183 -13.90 -1.87 -5.97
CA SER A 183 -13.00 -2.48 -5.01
C SER A 183 -11.60 -2.58 -5.58
N GLY A 184 -10.63 -2.25 -4.77
CA GLY A 184 -9.23 -2.27 -5.15
C GLY A 184 -8.40 -3.21 -4.29
N SER A 185 -7.11 -3.24 -4.57
CA SER A 185 -6.12 -3.98 -3.79
C SER A 185 -5.65 -3.23 -2.54
N LEU A 186 -6.08 -1.99 -2.34
CA LEU A 186 -5.79 -1.22 -1.14
C LEU A 186 -6.75 -1.57 0.00
N TYR A 187 -6.19 -1.82 1.17
CA TYR A 187 -6.96 -1.93 2.39
C TYR A 187 -6.39 -1.02 3.47
N GLU A 188 -7.25 -0.26 4.11
CA GLU A 188 -6.92 0.53 5.29
C GLU A 188 -6.95 -0.38 6.51
N HIS A 189 -5.94 -0.30 7.35
CA HIS A 189 -5.82 -1.14 8.54
C HIS A 189 -5.16 -0.40 9.68
N ILE A 190 -5.19 -1.02 10.84
CA ILE A 190 -4.53 -0.51 12.04
C ILE A 190 -3.54 -1.56 12.53
N ASP A 191 -2.26 -1.25 12.47
CA ASP A 191 -1.23 -2.04 13.12
C ASP A 191 -1.20 -1.79 14.63
N LEU A 192 -1.03 -2.86 15.38
CA LEU A 192 -0.98 -2.84 16.84
C LEU A 192 0.43 -3.21 17.29
N ARG A 193 1.09 -2.33 18.04
CA ARG A 193 2.39 -2.63 18.61
C ARG A 193 2.28 -3.61 19.79
N LEU A 194 2.60 -4.88 19.54
CA LEU A 194 2.41 -5.94 20.53
C LEU A 194 3.42 -5.93 21.69
N ASP A 195 4.49 -5.15 21.60
CA ASP A 195 5.42 -4.87 22.75
C ASP A 195 4.82 -3.84 23.73
N ASN A 196 3.74 -3.15 23.35
CA ASN A 196 3.00 -2.30 24.28
C ASN A 196 2.29 -3.19 25.32
N PRO A 197 2.48 -2.96 26.63
CA PRO A 197 1.91 -3.83 27.68
C PRO A 197 0.38 -3.96 27.62
N ILE A 198 -0.32 -2.91 27.20
CA ILE A 198 -1.79 -2.90 27.05
C ILE A 198 -2.18 -3.78 25.84
N LEU A 199 -1.50 -3.58 24.71
CA LEU A 199 -1.80 -4.28 23.46
C LEU A 199 -1.23 -5.71 23.41
N ALA A 200 -0.35 -6.10 24.32
CA ALA A 200 0.12 -7.47 24.48
C ALA A 200 -1.02 -8.43 24.87
N ASP A 201 -2.01 -7.95 25.63
CA ASP A 201 -3.18 -8.76 25.99
C ASP A 201 -4.15 -8.92 24.81
N LYS A 202 -4.37 -10.16 24.40
CA LYS A 202 -5.30 -10.50 23.30
C LYS A 202 -6.73 -10.02 23.57
N ARG A 203 -7.17 -10.02 24.83
CA ARG A 203 -8.52 -9.60 25.22
C ARG A 203 -8.73 -8.12 24.94
N VAL A 204 -7.72 -7.28 25.21
CA VAL A 204 -7.75 -5.85 24.88
C VAL A 204 -7.84 -5.64 23.37
N ARG A 205 -7.06 -6.38 22.57
CA ARG A 205 -7.13 -6.29 21.10
C ARG A 205 -8.47 -6.72 20.54
N GLN A 206 -9.10 -7.75 21.13
CA GLN A 206 -10.44 -8.17 20.74
C GLN A 206 -11.50 -7.14 21.15
N ALA A 207 -11.35 -6.53 22.34
CA ALA A 207 -12.22 -5.47 22.78
C ALA A 207 -12.18 -4.24 21.86
N LEU A 208 -10.99 -3.88 21.36
CA LEU A 208 -10.86 -2.80 20.36
C LEU A 208 -11.70 -3.09 19.10
N LEU A 209 -11.77 -4.35 18.65
CA LEU A 209 -12.58 -4.74 17.49
C LEU A 209 -14.08 -4.74 17.80
N TYR A 210 -14.50 -5.32 18.94
CA TYR A 210 -15.92 -5.33 19.34
C TYR A 210 -16.48 -3.95 19.64
N ALA A 211 -15.64 -3.00 20.07
CA ALA A 211 -16.03 -1.63 20.35
C ALA A 211 -16.35 -0.81 19.08
N LEU A 212 -15.99 -1.31 17.89
CA LEU A 212 -16.16 -0.57 16.63
C LEU A 212 -17.40 -1.02 15.85
N ASP A 213 -18.30 -0.10 15.58
CA ASP A 213 -19.33 -0.23 14.55
C ASP A 213 -18.74 0.20 13.19
N ARG A 214 -18.03 -0.74 12.55
CA ARG A 214 -17.36 -0.49 11.28
C ARG A 214 -18.34 -0.31 10.13
N GLN A 215 -19.53 -0.95 10.21
CA GLN A 215 -20.55 -0.77 9.18
C GLN A 215 -21.14 0.63 9.25
N ALA A 216 -21.50 1.11 10.44
CA ALA A 216 -21.97 2.49 10.60
C ALA A 216 -20.95 3.52 10.13
N LEU A 217 -19.64 3.27 10.37
CA LEU A 217 -18.59 4.12 9.85
C LEU A 217 -18.59 4.16 8.31
N VAL A 218 -18.66 3.00 7.66
CA VAL A 218 -18.72 2.90 6.18
C VAL A 218 -19.95 3.60 5.62
N ASP A 219 -21.10 3.40 6.24
CA ASP A 219 -22.37 4.00 5.79
C ASP A 219 -22.35 5.53 5.94
N GLN A 220 -21.83 6.04 7.05
CA GLN A 220 -21.83 7.47 7.35
C GLN A 220 -20.75 8.26 6.61
N LEU A 221 -19.50 7.74 6.55
CA LEU A 221 -18.40 8.46 5.91
C LEU A 221 -18.26 8.16 4.41
N PHE A 222 -18.68 6.97 3.97
CA PHE A 222 -18.44 6.51 2.61
C PHE A 222 -19.72 6.13 1.85
N ALA A 223 -20.90 6.44 2.42
CA ALA A 223 -22.21 6.13 1.83
C ALA A 223 -22.33 4.67 1.33
N GLY A 224 -21.74 3.73 2.07
CA GLY A 224 -21.72 2.31 1.71
C GLY A 224 -20.85 1.94 0.51
N LYS A 225 -20.04 2.87 -0.04
CA LYS A 225 -19.21 2.61 -1.23
C LYS A 225 -17.92 1.86 -0.93
N GLN A 226 -17.59 1.68 0.33
CA GLN A 226 -16.45 0.85 0.76
C GLN A 226 -16.94 -0.41 1.48
N LEU A 227 -16.09 -1.43 1.54
CA LEU A 227 -16.40 -2.67 2.25
C LEU A 227 -15.69 -2.68 3.61
N VAL A 228 -16.36 -3.27 4.60
CA VAL A 228 -15.70 -3.60 5.86
C VAL A 228 -14.75 -4.77 5.63
N ALA A 229 -13.46 -4.54 5.80
CA ALA A 229 -12.46 -5.60 5.66
C ALA A 229 -12.42 -6.50 6.90
N HIS A 230 -12.60 -7.79 6.73
CA HIS A 230 -12.39 -8.81 7.76
C HIS A 230 -11.06 -9.54 7.60
N SER A 231 -10.39 -9.34 6.47
CA SER A 231 -9.12 -9.92 6.05
C SER A 231 -8.34 -8.88 5.24
N PRO A 232 -7.02 -8.96 5.20
CA PRO A 232 -6.22 -8.15 4.27
C PRO A 232 -6.42 -8.57 2.80
N ILE A 233 -7.08 -9.70 2.54
CA ILE A 233 -7.32 -10.22 1.20
C ILE A 233 -8.73 -9.82 0.78
N PRO A 234 -8.88 -9.02 -0.30
CA PRO A 234 -10.18 -8.53 -0.73
C PRO A 234 -11.08 -9.67 -1.24
N PRO A 235 -12.41 -9.53 -1.16
CA PRO A 235 -13.35 -10.58 -1.57
C PRO A 235 -13.25 -11.01 -3.03
N GLU A 236 -12.77 -10.14 -3.90
CA GLU A 236 -12.59 -10.41 -5.32
C GLU A 236 -11.36 -11.25 -5.64
N ASP A 237 -10.45 -11.44 -4.68
CA ASP A 237 -9.25 -12.24 -4.88
C ASP A 237 -9.56 -13.74 -4.79
N VAL A 238 -8.97 -14.52 -5.71
CA VAL A 238 -9.21 -15.98 -5.79
C VAL A 238 -8.74 -16.76 -4.56
N VAL A 239 -7.87 -16.18 -3.74
CA VAL A 239 -7.41 -16.78 -2.48
C VAL A 239 -8.16 -16.23 -1.26
N HIS A 240 -9.21 -15.44 -1.48
CA HIS A 240 -10.08 -14.99 -0.40
C HIS A 240 -10.76 -16.19 0.28
N PHE A 241 -10.81 -16.16 1.59
CA PHE A 241 -11.48 -17.17 2.39
C PHE A 241 -12.53 -16.51 3.26
N GLU A 242 -13.80 -16.91 3.10
CA GLU A 242 -14.93 -16.27 3.76
C GLU A 242 -15.15 -16.74 5.21
N ASP A 243 -14.78 -18.00 5.52
CA ASP A 243 -14.98 -18.59 6.84
C ASP A 243 -13.88 -18.17 7.82
N ILE A 244 -13.87 -16.86 8.12
CA ILE A 244 -12.95 -16.25 9.09
C ILE A 244 -13.72 -15.69 10.29
N PRO A 245 -13.12 -15.60 11.48
CA PRO A 245 -13.75 -14.99 12.64
C PRO A 245 -14.15 -13.54 12.35
N ARG A 246 -15.44 -13.23 12.58
CA ARG A 246 -15.96 -11.86 12.48
C ARG A 246 -16.20 -11.31 13.88
N TYR A 247 -15.87 -10.05 14.05
CA TYR A 247 -16.08 -9.31 15.29
C TYR A 247 -17.22 -8.32 15.06
N GLU A 248 -18.45 -8.77 15.37
CA GLU A 248 -19.65 -7.92 15.30
C GLU A 248 -19.62 -6.90 16.43
N HIS A 249 -20.06 -5.67 16.15
CA HIS A 249 -20.10 -4.60 17.14
C HIS A 249 -20.89 -5.01 18.40
N SER A 250 -20.23 -4.92 19.55
CA SER A 250 -20.83 -5.21 20.86
C SER A 250 -20.02 -4.54 21.97
N LEU A 251 -20.51 -3.44 22.49
CA LEU A 251 -19.92 -2.78 23.66
C LEU A 251 -19.95 -3.66 24.92
N GLU A 252 -20.94 -4.54 25.04
CA GLU A 252 -21.06 -5.52 26.12
C GLU A 252 -19.86 -6.50 26.10
N LYS A 253 -19.61 -7.14 24.95
CA LYS A 253 -18.46 -8.03 24.79
C LYS A 253 -17.12 -7.32 24.97
N ALA A 254 -17.02 -6.07 24.50
CA ALA A 254 -15.83 -5.26 24.74
C ALA A 254 -15.61 -5.02 26.22
N ALA A 255 -16.67 -4.68 26.98
CA ALA A 255 -16.61 -4.48 28.42
C ALA A 255 -16.19 -5.77 29.15
N GLU A 256 -16.83 -6.90 28.88
CA GLU A 256 -16.48 -8.20 29.47
C GLU A 256 -15.00 -8.57 29.28
N LEU A 257 -14.48 -8.38 28.06
CA LEU A 257 -13.09 -8.66 27.75
C LEU A 257 -12.11 -7.73 28.48
N LEU A 258 -12.46 -6.46 28.59
CA LEU A 258 -11.65 -5.46 29.32
C LEU A 258 -11.65 -5.74 30.82
N GLU A 259 -12.79 -6.08 31.41
CA GLU A 259 -12.90 -6.47 32.82
C GLU A 259 -12.10 -7.73 33.11
N ALA A 260 -12.24 -8.76 32.25
CA ALA A 260 -11.44 -9.97 32.35
C ALA A 260 -9.93 -9.71 32.20
N ALA A 261 -9.55 -8.63 31.49
CA ALA A 261 -8.17 -8.19 31.37
C ALA A 261 -7.68 -7.28 32.52
N GLY A 262 -8.57 -6.97 33.50
CA GLY A 262 -8.25 -6.17 34.68
C GLY A 262 -8.45 -4.66 34.49
N TRP A 263 -9.21 -4.25 33.46
CA TRP A 263 -9.56 -2.86 33.20
C TRP A 263 -10.98 -2.56 33.66
N THR A 264 -11.13 -1.87 34.77
CA THR A 264 -12.43 -1.53 35.37
C THR A 264 -12.84 -0.10 35.05
N LEU A 265 -14.14 0.17 34.96
CA LEU A 265 -14.67 1.51 34.76
C LEU A 265 -15.06 2.11 36.13
N PRO A 266 -14.33 3.13 36.64
CA PRO A 266 -14.70 3.76 37.88
C PRO A 266 -16.00 4.53 37.80
N ASP A 267 -16.73 4.65 38.90
CA ASP A 267 -17.95 5.41 38.99
C ASP A 267 -17.74 6.87 38.55
N GLY A 268 -18.58 7.34 37.66
CA GLY A 268 -18.51 8.69 37.11
C GLY A 268 -17.37 8.95 36.10
N SER A 269 -16.61 7.91 35.75
CA SER A 269 -15.59 7.96 34.66
C SER A 269 -16.10 7.37 33.39
N ASP A 270 -15.62 7.87 32.26
CA ASP A 270 -15.80 7.28 30.93
C ASP A 270 -14.50 6.59 30.43
N ILE A 271 -13.47 6.54 31.26
CA ILE A 271 -12.18 5.88 30.97
C ILE A 271 -11.94 4.78 31.99
N ARG A 272 -11.58 3.59 31.49
CA ARG A 272 -11.21 2.44 32.31
C ARG A 272 -9.80 2.61 32.87
N VAL A 273 -9.59 2.01 34.05
CA VAL A 273 -8.28 2.00 34.74
C VAL A 273 -7.90 0.56 35.12
N ASN A 274 -6.59 0.33 35.26
CA ASN A 274 -6.07 -0.91 35.82
C ASN A 274 -6.06 -0.89 37.38
N ALA A 275 -5.60 -1.95 38.01
CA ALA A 275 -5.51 -2.06 39.47
C ALA A 275 -4.62 -1.01 40.12
N ALA A 276 -3.69 -0.39 39.38
CA ALA A 276 -2.85 0.70 39.85
C ALA A 276 -3.48 2.10 39.67
N GLY A 277 -4.70 2.17 39.08
CA GLY A 277 -5.37 3.42 38.77
C GLY A 277 -4.87 4.08 37.46
N GLU A 278 -4.05 3.42 36.67
CA GLU A 278 -3.55 3.96 35.42
C GLU A 278 -4.63 3.84 34.31
N PRO A 279 -4.85 4.89 33.50
CA PRO A 279 -5.89 4.89 32.46
C PRO A 279 -5.56 3.94 31.32
N LEU A 280 -6.61 3.38 30.70
CA LEU A 280 -6.52 2.59 29.46
C LEU A 280 -6.24 3.53 28.29
N MET A 281 -5.01 4.02 28.21
CA MET A 281 -4.57 5.03 27.24
C MET A 281 -3.68 4.40 26.16
N ILE A 282 -4.02 4.67 24.89
CA ILE A 282 -3.27 4.17 23.73
C ILE A 282 -3.04 5.33 22.76
N GLU A 283 -1.80 5.52 22.32
CA GLU A 283 -1.46 6.44 21.23
C GLU A 283 -1.88 5.85 19.89
N PHE A 284 -2.44 6.69 19.02
CA PHE A 284 -2.95 6.29 17.70
C PHE A 284 -2.40 7.21 16.62
N ASN A 285 -1.41 6.72 15.87
CA ASN A 285 -0.74 7.45 14.82
C ASN A 285 -1.45 7.30 13.48
N THR A 286 -1.52 8.37 12.68
CA THR A 286 -1.95 8.33 11.29
C THR A 286 -1.33 9.48 10.48
N THR A 287 -1.59 9.52 9.17
CA THR A 287 -1.05 10.57 8.29
C THR A 287 -1.78 11.90 8.47
N ALA A 288 -1.01 12.98 8.61
CA ALA A 288 -1.51 14.35 8.53
C ALA A 288 -1.77 14.75 7.07
N GLY A 289 -2.79 15.56 6.85
CA GLY A 289 -3.12 16.12 5.54
C GLY A 289 -4.06 15.25 4.69
N ASP A 290 -4.35 14.03 5.12
CA ASP A 290 -5.42 13.20 4.59
C ASP A 290 -6.68 13.40 5.45
N LYS A 291 -7.57 14.25 4.99
CA LYS A 291 -8.75 14.63 5.74
C LYS A 291 -9.71 13.47 6.02
N THR A 292 -9.87 12.57 5.07
CA THR A 292 -10.71 11.37 5.22
C THR A 292 -10.16 10.47 6.32
N ARG A 293 -8.85 10.26 6.34
CA ARG A 293 -8.18 9.45 7.36
C ARG A 293 -8.22 10.12 8.73
N GLU A 294 -8.05 11.44 8.78
CA GLU A 294 -8.19 12.21 10.02
C GLU A 294 -9.61 12.11 10.60
N LEU A 295 -10.65 12.22 9.77
CA LEU A 295 -12.05 12.02 10.19
C LEU A 295 -12.32 10.60 10.64
N THR A 296 -11.84 9.61 9.90
CA THR A 296 -11.94 8.19 10.28
C THR A 296 -11.33 7.96 11.67
N ALA A 297 -10.13 8.49 11.92
CA ALA A 297 -9.47 8.37 13.22
C ALA A 297 -10.30 8.98 14.35
N GLN A 298 -10.94 10.13 14.13
CA GLN A 298 -11.82 10.77 15.11
C GLN A 298 -13.08 9.94 15.40
N VAL A 299 -13.70 9.34 14.37
CA VAL A 299 -14.86 8.46 14.56
C VAL A 299 -14.46 7.21 15.36
N LEU A 300 -13.35 6.58 15.02
CA LEU A 300 -12.81 5.44 15.75
C LEU A 300 -12.52 5.80 17.23
N GLN A 301 -11.87 6.94 17.46
CA GLN A 301 -11.61 7.44 18.82
C GLN A 301 -12.91 7.60 19.64
N ALA A 302 -13.95 8.18 19.02
CA ALA A 302 -15.23 8.37 19.69
C ALA A 302 -15.90 7.04 20.02
N GLN A 303 -15.88 6.07 19.12
CA GLN A 303 -16.43 4.74 19.37
C GLN A 303 -15.65 3.97 20.46
N TRP A 304 -14.33 4.00 20.43
CA TRP A 304 -13.51 3.38 21.49
C TRP A 304 -13.73 4.02 22.86
N ARG A 305 -14.01 5.32 22.90
CA ARG A 305 -14.32 5.99 24.17
C ARG A 305 -15.58 5.42 24.83
N LEU A 306 -16.59 5.00 24.05
CA LEU A 306 -17.78 4.35 24.60
C LEU A 306 -17.46 3.02 25.31
N ALA A 307 -16.38 2.36 24.95
CA ALA A 307 -15.90 1.15 25.62
C ALA A 307 -14.91 1.45 26.78
N GLY A 308 -14.54 2.71 26.99
CA GLY A 308 -13.66 3.15 28.07
C GLY A 308 -12.18 3.32 27.71
N PHE A 309 -11.84 3.36 26.41
CA PHE A 309 -10.47 3.67 25.99
C PHE A 309 -10.21 5.18 25.93
N ASP A 310 -9.02 5.60 26.36
CA ASP A 310 -8.47 6.95 26.13
C ASP A 310 -7.50 6.88 24.94
N ILE A 311 -8.03 7.09 23.73
CA ILE A 311 -7.23 7.05 22.51
C ILE A 311 -6.66 8.43 22.20
N ARG A 312 -5.34 8.54 22.05
CA ARG A 312 -4.62 9.78 21.76
C ARG A 312 -4.16 9.81 20.30
N ILE A 313 -4.92 10.53 19.46
CA ILE A 313 -4.60 10.67 18.04
C ILE A 313 -3.36 11.53 17.87
N ARG A 314 -2.42 11.06 17.05
CA ARG A 314 -1.21 11.77 16.64
C ARG A 314 -1.08 11.71 15.13
N ASN A 315 -1.32 12.85 14.48
CA ASN A 315 -1.17 12.98 13.03
C ASN A 315 0.27 13.37 12.70
N GLU A 316 0.92 12.58 11.85
CA GLU A 316 2.30 12.79 11.39
C GLU A 316 2.32 13.01 9.88
N THR A 317 3.28 13.79 9.39
CA THR A 317 3.45 13.85 7.93
C THR A 317 3.75 12.47 7.37
N PRO A 318 3.28 12.11 6.14
CA PRO A 318 3.52 10.78 5.58
C PRO A 318 5.00 10.38 5.61
N ARG A 319 5.90 11.32 5.34
CA ARG A 319 7.33 11.09 5.40
C ARG A 319 7.80 10.64 6.79
N VAL A 320 7.34 11.31 7.85
CA VAL A 320 7.71 10.95 9.23
C VAL A 320 7.10 9.62 9.62
N LEU A 321 5.80 9.44 9.36
CA LEU A 321 5.11 8.19 9.70
C LEU A 321 5.81 6.98 9.07
N PHE A 322 6.03 7.00 7.76
CA PHE A 322 6.55 5.83 7.04
C PHE A 322 8.07 5.63 7.20
N SER A 323 8.88 6.71 7.20
CA SER A 323 10.32 6.57 7.23
C SER A 323 10.93 6.49 8.64
N GLN A 324 10.17 6.83 9.69
CA GLN A 324 10.66 6.84 11.06
C GLN A 324 9.74 6.05 12.01
N SER A 325 8.46 6.48 12.15
CA SER A 325 7.57 5.91 13.16
C SER A 325 7.27 4.44 12.89
N LEU A 326 6.99 4.06 11.64
CA LEU A 326 6.74 2.67 11.25
C LEU A 326 8.06 1.90 11.01
N SER A 327 8.89 2.35 10.05
CA SER A 327 10.06 1.59 9.64
C SER A 327 11.03 1.29 10.78
N GLU A 328 11.21 2.24 11.71
CA GLU A 328 12.05 2.07 12.89
C GLU A 328 11.27 1.66 14.14
N ARG A 329 9.97 1.32 13.99
CA ARG A 329 9.05 0.94 15.07
C ARG A 329 9.06 1.90 16.25
N LYS A 330 9.00 3.20 15.98
CA LYS A 330 9.00 4.24 17.03
C LYS A 330 7.60 4.61 17.53
N PHE A 331 6.52 4.19 16.83
CA PHE A 331 5.16 4.37 17.34
C PHE A 331 4.93 3.49 18.58
N THR A 332 4.16 3.96 19.52
CA THR A 332 4.04 3.33 20.85
C THR A 332 2.79 2.48 21.03
N GLY A 333 1.75 2.72 20.25
CA GLY A 333 0.45 2.07 20.37
C GLY A 333 -0.06 1.50 19.08
N MET A 334 -0.83 2.28 18.35
CA MET A 334 -1.51 1.90 17.10
C MET A 334 -1.08 2.81 15.96
N ALA A 335 -1.10 2.30 14.72
CA ALA A 335 -0.84 3.09 13.53
C ALA A 335 -1.81 2.72 12.39
N MET A 336 -2.52 3.71 11.82
CA MET A 336 -3.47 3.54 10.72
C MET A 336 -2.90 4.05 9.40
N TYR A 337 -2.94 3.19 8.39
CA TYR A 337 -2.51 3.49 7.02
C TYR A 337 -2.97 2.38 6.08
N ALA A 338 -2.78 2.55 4.77
CA ALA A 338 -3.17 1.57 3.78
C ALA A 338 -1.98 0.75 3.26
N TRP A 339 -2.23 -0.54 2.99
CA TRP A 339 -1.38 -1.39 2.17
C TRP A 339 -2.03 -1.67 0.83
N SER A 340 -1.22 -1.69 -0.22
CA SER A 340 -1.61 -2.25 -1.51
C SER A 340 -1.18 -3.71 -1.58
N GLN A 341 -2.13 -4.60 -1.79
CA GLN A 341 -1.86 -6.02 -2.00
C GLN A 341 -1.63 -6.29 -3.49
N ALA A 342 -0.65 -7.12 -3.80
CA ALA A 342 -0.59 -7.74 -5.11
C ALA A 342 -1.73 -8.77 -5.24
N PRO A 343 -2.22 -9.06 -6.45
CA PRO A 343 -3.12 -10.20 -6.66
C PRO A 343 -2.53 -11.49 -6.10
N GLU A 344 -3.38 -12.34 -5.50
CA GLU A 344 -2.97 -13.60 -4.90
C GLU A 344 -1.86 -13.43 -3.84
N PRO A 345 -2.08 -12.60 -2.83
CA PRO A 345 -1.02 -12.18 -1.90
C PRO A 345 -0.58 -13.33 -1.00
N VAL A 346 0.72 -13.43 -0.80
CA VAL A 346 1.30 -14.22 0.30
C VAL A 346 1.79 -13.23 1.36
N PRO A 347 1.04 -12.99 2.43
CA PRO A 347 1.28 -11.87 3.34
C PRO A 347 2.45 -12.11 4.31
N ARG A 348 3.48 -12.85 3.89
CA ARG A 348 4.65 -13.18 4.73
C ARG A 348 5.37 -11.92 5.24
N ALA A 349 5.54 -10.92 4.38
CA ALA A 349 6.25 -9.70 4.72
C ALA A 349 5.60 -8.91 5.87
N ILE A 350 4.27 -8.98 5.96
CA ILE A 350 3.47 -8.25 6.96
C ILE A 350 2.99 -9.11 8.13
N MET A 351 3.09 -10.45 8.03
CA MET A 351 2.52 -11.38 9.05
C MET A 351 3.57 -12.24 9.73
N HIS A 352 4.70 -12.53 9.09
CA HIS A 352 5.67 -13.48 9.63
C HIS A 352 6.58 -12.81 10.67
N SER A 353 6.87 -13.52 11.77
CA SER A 353 7.70 -13.00 12.87
C SER A 353 9.12 -12.62 12.48
N THR A 354 9.70 -13.25 11.44
CA THR A 354 11.02 -12.86 10.92
C THR A 354 11.01 -11.55 10.13
N SER A 355 9.82 -11.03 9.81
CA SER A 355 9.61 -9.76 9.11
C SER A 355 9.35 -8.59 10.06
N ILE A 356 9.51 -8.80 11.37
CA ILE A 356 9.45 -7.72 12.36
C ILE A 356 10.72 -6.87 12.23
N PRO A 357 10.62 -5.55 11.96
CA PRO A 357 11.77 -4.67 11.92
C PRO A 357 12.45 -4.57 13.28
N ARG A 358 13.75 -4.78 13.30
CA ARG A 358 14.59 -4.74 14.52
C ARG A 358 15.98 -4.20 14.18
N PRO A 359 16.73 -3.65 15.14
CA PRO A 359 18.12 -3.23 14.90
C PRO A 359 19.01 -4.34 14.30
N GLU A 360 18.81 -5.59 14.76
CA GLU A 360 19.61 -6.75 14.33
C GLU A 360 19.41 -7.11 12.85
N ASN A 361 18.25 -6.76 12.28
CA ASN A 361 17.97 -6.96 10.86
C ASN A 361 17.98 -5.64 10.06
N ASN A 362 18.58 -4.58 10.64
CA ASN A 362 18.63 -3.24 10.07
C ASN A 362 17.23 -2.69 9.72
N PHE A 363 16.27 -2.97 10.59
CA PHE A 363 14.86 -2.62 10.42
C PHE A 363 14.22 -3.13 9.11
N ALA A 364 14.74 -4.24 8.58
CA ALA A 364 14.15 -4.88 7.41
C ALA A 364 12.87 -5.64 7.81
N GLY A 365 11.81 -5.44 7.01
CA GLY A 365 10.52 -6.08 7.22
C GLY A 365 9.39 -5.07 7.33
N GLN A 366 8.17 -5.57 7.39
CA GLN A 366 6.93 -4.78 7.37
C GLN A 366 5.88 -5.31 8.35
N ASN A 367 6.26 -6.23 9.24
CA ASN A 367 5.43 -6.67 10.35
C ASN A 367 5.75 -5.78 11.57
N TYR A 368 5.12 -4.62 11.61
CA TYR A 368 5.41 -3.53 12.54
C TYR A 368 4.90 -3.77 13.98
#